data_f4c49531d1a2dbf7dce7b2859a52535f
#
_entry.id   f4c49531d1a2dbf7dce7b2859a52535f
#
_cell.length_a   1.000
_cell.length_b   1.000
_cell.length_c   1.000
_cell.angle_alpha   90.00
_cell.angle_beta   90.00
_cell.angle_gamma   90.00
#
_symmetry.space_group_name_H-M   'P 1'
#
loop_
_entity.id
_entity.type
_entity.pdbx_description
1 polymer ?
#
loop_
_entity_poly.entity_id
_entity_poly.type
_entity_poly.pdbx_seq_one_letter_code
_entity_poly.pdbx_strand_id
1 'polypeptide(L)'
;MSTARMENPVILGLSNQNGQMRGSVKPAGGPGGGGGGSQTTQPAQVKPSSTVNNGNSHANDAASADLLWPGDDWKKNLKLPPKDLRMRTSDVTATKGNEFEDYCLKRELLMGIFEMGWEKPSPIQEESIPIALSGRDILARAKNGTGKSGAYLIPLLERIDLKKDSIQALVIVPTRELALQVSQICIQVSKHMGGVKVMATTGGTNLRDDILRLDETVHVVIATPGRILDLIKKGVAKVSQVQMIVLDEADKLLSQDFVQMMEELLSYLHKQRQILLYSATFPLSVQKFMNAHLQKPYEINLMEELTLKGVTQYYAYVTERQKVHCLNTLFSRLQINQSIIFCNSSQRVELLAKKISQLGYSCFYIHAKMRQEHRNRVFHDFRNGLCRNLVCTDLFTRGIDIQAVNVVINFDFPKLGETYLHRIGRSGRFGHLGLAINLITYDDRFNLKGIEEQLGTEIKPIPSSIDKSLYVAEYHSESGEEVKP
;
A
#
# COMPACT_ATOMS: atom_id res chain seq x y z
N MET A 1 20.27 25.31 48.51
CA MET A 1 21.42 24.94 47.71
C MET A 1 21.35 23.46 47.48
N SER A 2 20.85 23.03 46.36
CA SER A 2 21.12 21.73 45.67
C SER A 2 20.30 21.74 44.38
N THR A 3 20.98 21.94 43.28
CA THR A 3 20.42 21.99 41.94
C THR A 3 20.26 20.57 41.42
N ALA A 4 19.04 20.07 41.37
CA ALA A 4 18.72 18.83 40.63
C ALA A 4 18.67 19.16 39.12
N ARG A 5 19.58 18.59 38.36
CA ARG A 5 19.56 18.55 36.91
C ARG A 5 18.35 17.73 36.47
N MET A 6 17.41 18.38 35.81
CA MET A 6 16.39 17.69 35.05
C MET A 6 17.00 17.18 33.75
N GLU A 7 17.04 15.84 33.57
CA GLU A 7 17.40 15.20 32.33
C GLU A 7 16.30 15.43 31.28
N ASN A 8 16.70 15.88 30.10
CA ASN A 8 15.82 16.11 28.96
C ASN A 8 15.24 14.77 28.44
N PRO A 9 13.95 14.70 28.13
CA PRO A 9 13.38 13.53 27.47
C PRO A 9 13.93 13.42 26.05
N VAL A 10 14.42 12.25 25.73
CA VAL A 10 15.06 11.85 24.48
C VAL A 10 14.09 12.05 23.32
N ILE A 11 14.39 12.95 22.40
CA ILE A 11 13.78 13.04 21.09
C ILE A 11 14.36 11.88 20.28
N LEU A 12 13.59 10.80 20.14
CA LEU A 12 13.97 9.64 19.33
C LEU A 12 14.12 10.04 17.85
N GLY A 13 15.35 10.28 17.44
CA GLY A 13 15.72 10.65 16.09
C GLY A 13 17.21 10.95 15.87
N LEU A 14 18.02 11.07 16.93
CA LEU A 14 19.45 11.37 16.82
C LEU A 14 20.23 10.60 17.90
N SER A 15 20.74 9.43 17.55
CA SER A 15 21.85 8.84 18.29
C SER A 15 23.11 8.89 17.43
N ASN A 16 24.06 9.74 17.85
CA ASN A 16 25.44 9.74 17.41
C ASN A 16 26.11 8.45 17.87
N GLN A 17 26.63 7.67 16.91
CA GLN A 17 27.67 6.67 17.18
C GLN A 17 28.98 7.16 16.59
N ASN A 18 29.80 7.81 17.42
CA ASN A 18 31.23 7.83 17.29
C ASN A 18 31.78 6.81 18.29
N GLY A 19 32.38 5.75 17.78
CA GLY A 19 33.09 4.76 18.58
C GLY A 19 34.28 4.23 17.76
N GLN A 20 35.44 4.79 18.06
CA GLN A 20 36.75 4.32 17.56
C GLN A 20 36.99 2.89 17.99
N MET A 21 37.42 2.01 17.08
CA MET A 21 38.20 0.83 17.41
C MET A 21 39.55 0.86 16.69
N ARG A 22 40.60 0.93 17.48
CA ARG A 22 41.99 0.56 17.14
C ARG A 22 42.22 -0.86 17.63
N GLY A 23 43.09 -1.62 16.91
CA GLY A 23 43.80 -2.78 17.44
C GLY A 23 43.86 -3.97 16.49
N SER A 24 44.76 -3.91 15.63
CA SER A 24 45.74 -4.85 15.05
C SER A 24 45.90 -6.20 15.77
N VAL A 25 46.07 -7.31 15.02
CA VAL A 25 47.26 -8.15 14.95
C VAL A 25 47.00 -9.34 13.99
N LYS A 26 47.90 -9.55 13.06
CA LYS A 26 48.17 -10.79 12.29
C LYS A 26 49.40 -11.48 12.92
N PRO A 27 49.98 -12.60 12.42
CA PRO A 27 49.54 -13.72 11.57
C PRO A 27 50.11 -15.10 11.97
N ALA A 28 50.10 -16.08 11.05
CA ALA A 28 50.91 -17.30 10.86
C ALA A 28 50.30 -18.61 11.45
N GLY A 29 50.29 -19.74 10.82
CA GLY A 29 51.04 -20.44 9.85
C GLY A 29 50.40 -21.80 9.56
N GLY A 30 50.60 -22.40 8.41
CA GLY A 30 50.26 -23.79 8.07
C GLY A 30 51.45 -24.72 8.42
N PRO A 31 51.59 -25.91 7.86
CA PRO A 31 50.84 -26.67 6.86
C PRO A 31 50.79 -28.20 7.14
N GLY A 32 50.22 -28.99 6.23
CA GLY A 32 50.43 -30.43 6.03
C GLY A 32 49.24 -31.31 6.39
N GLY A 33 48.77 -32.30 5.66
CA GLY A 33 49.29 -33.09 4.62
C GLY A 33 48.62 -34.45 4.61
N GLY A 34 48.26 -35.00 3.43
CA GLY A 34 48.13 -36.43 3.18
C GLY A 34 46.77 -37.06 3.44
N GLY A 35 46.10 -37.66 2.49
CA GLY A 35 46.35 -38.72 1.63
C GLY A 35 45.21 -39.73 1.61
N GLY A 36 44.68 -40.04 0.45
CA GLY A 36 44.43 -41.37 -0.01
C GLY A 36 43.07 -42.06 0.23
N GLY A 37 42.46 -42.51 -0.86
CA GLY A 37 41.68 -43.74 -0.84
C GLY A 37 40.36 -43.74 -1.56
N SER A 38 40.43 -44.02 -2.85
CA SER A 38 39.36 -44.48 -3.74
C SER A 38 38.64 -45.74 -3.27
N GLN A 39 37.33 -45.84 -3.55
CA GLN A 39 36.80 -47.01 -4.24
C GLN A 39 35.34 -46.85 -4.67
N THR A 40 35.15 -47.11 -5.94
CA THR A 40 33.97 -47.40 -6.72
C THR A 40 33.18 -48.58 -6.26
N THR A 41 31.82 -48.52 -6.42
CA THR A 41 30.99 -49.62 -7.01
C THR A 41 29.54 -49.17 -7.30
N GLN A 42 29.15 -49.22 -8.56
CA GLN A 42 27.79 -49.48 -9.06
C GLN A 42 27.69 -50.98 -9.43
N PRO A 43 26.58 -51.56 -9.96
CA PRO A 43 25.13 -51.29 -9.82
C PRO A 43 24.32 -52.58 -9.59
N ALA A 44 23.01 -52.50 -9.40
CA ALA A 44 22.13 -53.61 -9.79
C ALA A 44 20.71 -53.17 -10.18
N GLN A 45 20.35 -53.42 -11.41
CA GLN A 45 19.00 -53.40 -11.99
C GLN A 45 18.22 -54.64 -11.60
N VAL A 46 16.90 -54.54 -11.44
CA VAL A 46 15.95 -55.60 -11.82
C VAL A 46 14.60 -54.98 -12.22
N LYS A 47 14.13 -55.27 -13.43
CA LYS A 47 12.79 -55.19 -13.99
C LYS A 47 12.16 -56.60 -14.06
N PRO A 48 10.95 -56.77 -14.65
CA PRO A 48 9.59 -56.44 -14.25
C PRO A 48 8.69 -57.71 -14.18
N SER A 49 7.41 -57.57 -13.84
CA SER A 49 6.41 -58.54 -14.30
C SER A 49 5.02 -57.94 -14.44
N SER A 50 4.49 -58.15 -15.60
CA SER A 50 3.16 -57.88 -16.12
C SER A 50 2.10 -58.83 -15.57
N THR A 51 0.85 -58.36 -15.41
CA THR A 51 -0.31 -59.18 -15.82
C THR A 51 -1.50 -58.27 -16.18
N VAL A 52 -2.00 -58.56 -17.35
CA VAL A 52 -3.20 -58.02 -18.01
C VAL A 52 -4.42 -58.80 -17.49
N ASN A 53 -5.56 -58.10 -17.31
CA ASN A 53 -6.82 -58.69 -17.71
C ASN A 53 -7.90 -57.65 -18.06
N ASN A 54 -8.53 -57.92 -19.18
CA ASN A 54 -9.62 -57.24 -19.86
C ASN A 54 -10.97 -57.40 -19.15
N GLY A 55 -11.85 -56.41 -19.39
CA GLY A 55 -13.28 -56.52 -19.15
C GLY A 55 -14.04 -55.27 -19.61
N ASN A 56 -14.54 -55.36 -20.86
CA ASN A 56 -15.45 -54.41 -21.52
C ASN A 56 -16.79 -54.29 -20.81
N SER A 57 -17.39 -53.10 -20.73
CA SER A 57 -18.77 -52.85 -21.17
C SER A 57 -19.15 -51.36 -21.14
N HIS A 58 -19.84 -50.95 -22.18
CA HIS A 58 -20.39 -49.67 -22.58
C HIS A 58 -21.23 -48.94 -21.52
N ALA A 59 -21.11 -47.59 -21.48
CA ALA A 59 -22.24 -46.71 -21.79
C ALA A 59 -21.80 -45.24 -21.74
N ASN A 60 -22.22 -44.49 -22.75
CA ASN A 60 -22.14 -43.05 -22.89
C ASN A 60 -22.79 -42.35 -21.69
N ASP A 61 -22.14 -41.32 -21.18
CA ASP A 61 -22.84 -40.09 -20.83
C ASP A 61 -21.86 -38.93 -20.75
N ALA A 62 -22.39 -37.77 -21.11
CA ALA A 62 -21.73 -36.53 -21.39
C ALA A 62 -20.77 -36.08 -20.26
N ALA A 63 -19.54 -35.82 -20.66
CA ALA A 63 -18.53 -35.23 -19.79
C ALA A 63 -18.86 -33.74 -19.52
N SER A 64 -19.45 -33.46 -18.39
CA SER A 64 -19.18 -32.21 -17.66
C SER A 64 -17.77 -32.34 -17.12
N ALA A 65 -16.85 -31.58 -17.67
CA ALA A 65 -15.49 -31.49 -17.15
C ALA A 65 -15.52 -30.81 -15.79
N ASP A 66 -15.77 -31.58 -14.76
CA ASP A 66 -15.38 -31.23 -13.39
C ASP A 66 -13.86 -31.18 -13.35
N LEU A 67 -13.32 -30.00 -13.54
CA LEU A 67 -11.98 -29.64 -13.08
C LEU A 67 -12.02 -29.63 -11.55
N LEU A 68 -12.20 -30.82 -10.97
CA LEU A 68 -12.06 -31.07 -9.53
C LEU A 68 -10.61 -30.75 -9.15
N TRP A 69 -10.44 -29.58 -8.53
CA TRP A 69 -9.26 -29.29 -7.73
C TRP A 69 -9.14 -30.39 -6.65
N PRO A 70 -8.04 -31.14 -6.58
CA PRO A 70 -7.92 -32.18 -5.57
C PRO A 70 -7.91 -31.54 -4.20
N GLY A 71 -9.02 -31.73 -3.48
CA GLY A 71 -9.16 -31.58 -2.03
C GLY A 71 -8.92 -30.21 -1.41
N ASP A 72 -9.89 -29.72 -0.67
CA ASP A 72 -9.90 -28.51 0.20
C ASP A 72 -8.80 -28.45 1.28
N ASP A 73 -7.87 -29.41 1.31
CA ASP A 73 -6.89 -29.55 2.38
C ASP A 73 -5.81 -28.46 2.42
N TRP A 74 -5.52 -27.81 1.28
CA TRP A 74 -4.52 -26.75 1.25
C TRP A 74 -4.94 -25.49 2.04
N LYS A 75 -6.24 -25.19 2.11
CA LYS A 75 -6.77 -24.07 2.90
C LYS A 75 -6.53 -24.24 4.40
N LYS A 76 -6.57 -25.49 4.89
CA LYS A 76 -6.35 -25.81 6.32
C LYS A 76 -4.93 -25.52 6.78
N ASN A 77 -3.97 -25.49 5.87
CA ASN A 77 -2.55 -25.26 6.18
C ASN A 77 -2.13 -23.78 6.08
N LEU A 78 -3.08 -22.89 5.72
CA LEU A 78 -2.80 -21.47 5.62
C LEU A 78 -2.70 -20.81 6.99
N LYS A 79 -1.73 -19.91 7.14
CA LYS A 79 -1.61 -19.03 8.32
C LYS A 79 -2.48 -17.81 8.14
N LEU A 80 -3.79 -17.97 8.36
CA LEU A 80 -4.72 -16.86 8.26
C LEU A 80 -4.49 -15.84 9.38
N PRO A 81 -4.54 -14.52 9.08
CA PRO A 81 -4.53 -13.50 10.12
C PRO A 81 -5.81 -13.59 10.97
N PRO A 82 -5.83 -12.99 12.17
CA PRO A 82 -7.05 -12.87 12.96
C PRO A 82 -8.15 -12.21 12.14
N LYS A 83 -9.38 -12.74 12.24
CA LYS A 83 -10.55 -12.21 11.54
C LYS A 83 -10.81 -10.77 11.97
N ASP A 84 -10.96 -9.86 11.01
CA ASP A 84 -11.31 -8.47 11.29
C ASP A 84 -12.81 -8.33 11.49
N LEU A 85 -13.23 -8.22 12.75
CA LEU A 85 -14.64 -8.14 13.17
C LEU A 85 -15.22 -6.72 13.13
N ARG A 86 -14.44 -5.72 12.69
CA ARG A 86 -14.91 -4.33 12.63
C ARG A 86 -15.94 -4.13 11.53
N MET A 87 -16.95 -3.29 11.79
CA MET A 87 -17.94 -2.90 10.78
C MET A 87 -17.26 -2.18 9.60
N ARG A 88 -17.71 -2.48 8.38
CA ARG A 88 -17.19 -1.90 7.14
C ARG A 88 -18.31 -1.20 6.37
N THR A 89 -17.98 -0.13 5.68
CA THR A 89 -18.90 0.66 4.85
C THR A 89 -19.20 -0.03 3.52
N SER A 90 -20.33 0.34 2.89
CA SER A 90 -20.82 -0.27 1.64
C SER A 90 -19.86 -0.12 0.46
N ASP A 91 -19.03 0.91 0.43
CA ASP A 91 -18.01 1.12 -0.63
C ASP A 91 -16.91 0.04 -0.66
N VAL A 92 -16.84 -0.81 0.37
CA VAL A 92 -15.95 -1.99 0.43
C VAL A 92 -16.74 -3.29 0.45
N THR A 93 -18.00 -3.30 0.92
CA THR A 93 -18.80 -4.52 1.14
C THR A 93 -19.93 -4.72 0.14
N ALA A 94 -20.33 -3.72 -0.65
CA ALA A 94 -21.35 -3.84 -1.67
C ALA A 94 -20.84 -4.60 -2.91
N THR A 95 -20.63 -5.91 -2.76
CA THR A 95 -20.11 -6.81 -3.81
C THR A 95 -21.24 -7.57 -4.47
N LYS A 96 -20.99 -8.12 -5.67
CA LYS A 96 -21.90 -8.97 -6.42
C LYS A 96 -21.94 -10.40 -5.89
N GLY A 97 -21.09 -10.73 -4.92
CA GLY A 97 -21.00 -12.04 -4.29
C GLY A 97 -19.95 -12.97 -4.88
N ASN A 98 -19.08 -12.49 -5.79
CA ASN A 98 -17.99 -13.29 -6.34
C ASN A 98 -16.95 -13.60 -5.26
N GLU A 99 -16.26 -14.72 -5.43
CA GLU A 99 -15.12 -15.13 -4.63
C GLU A 99 -13.83 -15.07 -5.47
N PHE A 100 -12.65 -15.07 -4.83
CA PHE A 100 -11.39 -15.02 -5.58
C PHE A 100 -11.15 -16.29 -6.40
N GLU A 101 -11.73 -17.40 -5.98
CA GLU A 101 -11.70 -18.69 -6.68
C GLU A 101 -12.42 -18.63 -8.02
N ASP A 102 -13.44 -17.79 -8.17
CA ASP A 102 -14.22 -17.65 -9.41
C ASP A 102 -13.38 -17.09 -10.57
N TYR A 103 -12.23 -16.46 -10.28
CA TYR A 103 -11.34 -15.90 -11.29
C TYR A 103 -10.36 -16.91 -11.88
N CYS A 104 -10.40 -18.16 -11.48
CA CYS A 104 -9.52 -19.24 -11.96
C CYS A 104 -8.03 -18.89 -11.83
N LEU A 105 -7.64 -18.29 -10.70
CA LEU A 105 -6.26 -17.86 -10.41
C LEU A 105 -5.38 -19.06 -10.07
N LYS A 106 -4.06 -18.91 -10.25
CA LYS A 106 -3.07 -19.88 -9.78
C LYS A 106 -3.25 -20.14 -8.29
N ARG A 107 -3.17 -21.41 -7.90
CA ARG A 107 -3.35 -21.84 -6.52
C ARG A 107 -2.41 -21.12 -5.55
N GLU A 108 -1.16 -20.96 -5.94
CA GLU A 108 -0.12 -20.29 -5.15
C GLU A 108 -0.45 -18.81 -4.93
N LEU A 109 -1.09 -18.17 -5.92
CA LEU A 109 -1.57 -16.81 -5.81
C LEU A 109 -2.76 -16.70 -4.85
N LEU A 110 -3.72 -17.64 -4.95
CA LEU A 110 -4.86 -17.71 -4.02
C LEU A 110 -4.39 -17.90 -2.56
N MET A 111 -3.40 -18.77 -2.34
CA MET A 111 -2.80 -18.95 -1.00
C MET A 111 -2.27 -17.63 -0.44
N GLY A 112 -1.55 -16.85 -1.24
CA GLY A 112 -1.06 -15.54 -0.83
C GLY A 112 -2.17 -14.53 -0.55
N ILE A 113 -3.22 -14.52 -1.35
CA ILE A 113 -4.41 -13.66 -1.17
C ILE A 113 -5.09 -13.94 0.16
N PHE A 114 -5.36 -15.20 0.47
CA PHE A 114 -6.02 -15.57 1.74
C PHE A 114 -5.16 -15.30 2.97
N GLU A 115 -3.85 -15.51 2.89
CA GLU A 115 -2.94 -15.19 3.99
C GLU A 115 -2.74 -13.68 4.22
N MET A 116 -3.14 -12.84 3.24
CA MET A 116 -3.30 -11.39 3.45
C MET A 116 -4.58 -11.05 4.21
N GLY A 117 -5.45 -12.02 4.51
CA GLY A 117 -6.76 -11.81 5.11
C GLY A 117 -7.80 -11.26 4.12
N TRP A 118 -7.56 -11.40 2.83
CA TRP A 118 -8.53 -11.02 1.81
C TRP A 118 -9.48 -12.20 1.55
N GLU A 119 -10.60 -12.23 2.26
CA GLU A 119 -11.57 -13.32 2.17
C GLU A 119 -12.41 -13.23 0.89
N LYS A 120 -12.86 -12.01 0.53
CA LYS A 120 -13.67 -11.72 -0.64
C LYS A 120 -13.15 -10.50 -1.39
N PRO A 121 -13.30 -10.45 -2.71
CA PRO A 121 -12.93 -9.28 -3.49
C PRO A 121 -13.79 -8.07 -3.11
N SER A 122 -13.16 -6.89 -3.04
CA SER A 122 -13.88 -5.62 -2.91
C SER A 122 -14.53 -5.22 -4.23
N PRO A 123 -15.49 -4.24 -4.25
CA PRO A 123 -16.17 -3.83 -5.48
C PRO A 123 -15.21 -3.45 -6.63
N ILE A 124 -14.12 -2.74 -6.33
CA ILE A 124 -13.12 -2.39 -7.35
C ILE A 124 -12.36 -3.64 -7.85
N GLN A 125 -12.13 -4.62 -6.99
CA GLN A 125 -11.49 -5.88 -7.37
C GLN A 125 -12.44 -6.73 -8.22
N GLU A 126 -13.71 -6.86 -7.84
CA GLU A 126 -14.72 -7.57 -8.62
C GLU A 126 -14.85 -7.04 -10.06
N GLU A 127 -14.87 -5.70 -10.21
CA GLU A 127 -15.01 -5.07 -11.52
C GLU A 127 -13.73 -5.15 -12.35
N SER A 128 -12.54 -4.99 -11.73
CA SER A 128 -11.31 -4.81 -12.50
C SER A 128 -10.53 -6.09 -12.75
N ILE A 129 -10.52 -7.07 -11.83
CA ILE A 129 -9.70 -8.29 -11.96
C ILE A 129 -10.04 -9.05 -13.25
N PRO A 130 -11.30 -9.41 -13.55
CA PRO A 130 -11.62 -10.17 -14.76
C PRO A 130 -11.27 -9.40 -16.04
N ILE A 131 -11.47 -8.09 -16.06
CA ILE A 131 -11.14 -7.25 -17.20
C ILE A 131 -9.62 -7.14 -17.39
N ALA A 132 -8.85 -6.99 -16.30
CA ALA A 132 -7.39 -6.98 -16.38
C ALA A 132 -6.84 -8.31 -16.86
N LEU A 133 -7.40 -9.45 -16.42
CA LEU A 133 -7.02 -10.78 -16.87
C LEU A 133 -7.32 -10.98 -18.37
N SER A 134 -8.36 -10.36 -18.91
CA SER A 134 -8.67 -10.39 -20.35
C SER A 134 -7.68 -9.62 -21.23
N GLY A 135 -6.76 -8.84 -20.63
CA GLY A 135 -5.75 -8.05 -21.35
C GLY A 135 -6.22 -6.67 -21.83
N ARG A 136 -7.43 -6.23 -21.47
CA ARG A 136 -7.93 -4.90 -21.81
C ARG A 136 -7.31 -3.82 -20.93
N ASP A 137 -7.12 -2.64 -21.50
CA ASP A 137 -6.78 -1.45 -20.74
C ASP A 137 -7.92 -1.07 -19.81
N ILE A 138 -7.56 -0.56 -18.62
CA ILE A 138 -8.52 -0.14 -17.60
C ILE A 138 -8.27 1.31 -17.21
N LEU A 139 -9.37 2.06 -17.09
CA LEU A 139 -9.45 3.34 -16.41
C LEU A 139 -10.37 3.17 -15.20
N ALA A 140 -9.80 3.17 -14.00
CA ALA A 140 -10.57 2.96 -12.77
C ALA A 140 -10.57 4.18 -11.86
N ARG A 141 -11.78 4.66 -11.55
CA ARG A 141 -12.02 5.68 -10.53
C ARG A 141 -12.56 5.01 -9.27
N ALA A 142 -11.77 5.02 -8.22
CA ALA A 142 -12.17 4.48 -6.94
C ALA A 142 -11.49 5.22 -5.78
N LYS A 143 -12.19 5.33 -4.67
CA LYS A 143 -11.70 5.98 -3.45
C LYS A 143 -10.42 5.33 -2.94
N ASN A 144 -9.65 6.06 -2.14
CA ASN A 144 -8.50 5.48 -1.46
C ASN A 144 -8.97 4.49 -0.38
N GLY A 145 -8.23 3.38 -0.21
CA GLY A 145 -8.58 2.36 0.78
C GLY A 145 -9.70 1.40 0.37
N THR A 146 -10.11 1.37 -0.89
CA THR A 146 -11.13 0.43 -1.41
C THR A 146 -10.55 -0.87 -1.99
N GLY A 147 -9.24 -1.09 -1.90
CA GLY A 147 -8.60 -2.32 -2.39
C GLY A 147 -7.96 -2.21 -3.77
N LYS A 148 -7.69 -0.99 -4.30
CA LYS A 148 -7.06 -0.79 -5.62
C LYS A 148 -5.77 -1.58 -5.81
N SER A 149 -4.93 -1.69 -4.78
CA SER A 149 -3.66 -2.43 -4.89
C SER A 149 -3.88 -3.90 -5.23
N GLY A 150 -4.84 -4.56 -4.60
CA GLY A 150 -5.24 -5.93 -4.98
C GLY A 150 -5.82 -6.01 -6.39
N ALA A 151 -6.62 -5.01 -6.79
CA ALA A 151 -7.26 -4.98 -8.08
C ALA A 151 -6.29 -5.02 -9.26
N TYR A 152 -5.09 -4.45 -9.13
CA TYR A 152 -4.06 -4.54 -10.17
C TYR A 152 -2.94 -5.55 -9.88
N LEU A 153 -2.58 -5.81 -8.61
CA LEU A 153 -1.51 -6.77 -8.30
C LEU A 153 -1.91 -8.22 -8.58
N ILE A 154 -3.17 -8.59 -8.31
CA ILE A 154 -3.65 -9.95 -8.56
C ILE A 154 -3.54 -10.33 -10.04
N PRO A 155 -4.15 -9.60 -10.99
CA PRO A 155 -4.03 -9.93 -12.39
C PRO A 155 -2.61 -9.77 -12.94
N LEU A 156 -1.82 -8.85 -12.38
CA LEU A 156 -0.42 -8.70 -12.74
C LEU A 156 0.38 -9.95 -12.38
N LEU A 157 0.25 -10.44 -11.14
CA LEU A 157 0.98 -11.62 -10.66
C LEU A 157 0.50 -12.90 -11.38
N GLU A 158 -0.80 -13.01 -11.67
CA GLU A 158 -1.34 -14.16 -12.43
C GLU A 158 -0.66 -14.31 -13.78
N ARG A 159 -0.29 -13.19 -14.44
CA ARG A 159 0.31 -13.19 -15.78
C ARG A 159 1.83 -13.32 -15.81
N ILE A 160 2.51 -13.33 -14.65
CA ILE A 160 3.98 -13.52 -14.59
C ILE A 160 4.34 -14.93 -15.04
N ASP A 161 5.27 -14.99 -15.99
CA ASP A 161 5.90 -16.20 -16.49
C ASP A 161 7.29 -16.36 -15.87
N LEU A 162 7.45 -17.30 -14.96
CA LEU A 162 8.70 -17.56 -14.25
C LEU A 162 9.83 -18.12 -15.13
N LYS A 163 9.51 -18.53 -16.36
CA LYS A 163 10.51 -19.01 -17.34
C LYS A 163 11.23 -17.87 -18.05
N LYS A 164 10.76 -16.63 -17.87
CA LYS A 164 11.32 -15.45 -18.52
C LYS A 164 12.09 -14.61 -17.50
N ASP A 165 13.41 -14.61 -17.61
CA ASP A 165 14.32 -13.81 -16.77
C ASP A 165 14.33 -12.33 -17.22
N SER A 166 13.19 -11.67 -17.11
CA SER A 166 13.02 -10.28 -17.55
C SER A 166 11.97 -9.54 -16.77
N ILE A 167 12.03 -8.21 -16.82
CA ILE A 167 10.96 -7.34 -16.28
C ILE A 167 9.73 -7.50 -17.17
N GLN A 168 8.64 -8.00 -16.61
CA GLN A 168 7.38 -8.27 -17.31
C GLN A 168 6.27 -7.29 -16.94
N ALA A 169 6.38 -6.65 -15.77
CA ALA A 169 5.41 -5.68 -15.30
C ALA A 169 6.07 -4.51 -14.58
N LEU A 170 5.52 -3.32 -14.80
CA LEU A 170 5.87 -2.08 -14.09
C LEU A 170 4.67 -1.57 -13.32
N VAL A 171 4.89 -1.14 -12.07
CA VAL A 171 3.91 -0.40 -11.28
C VAL A 171 4.51 0.96 -10.94
N ILE A 172 3.93 2.01 -11.47
CA ILE A 172 4.41 3.38 -11.27
C ILE A 172 3.53 4.09 -10.26
N VAL A 173 4.16 4.65 -9.24
CA VAL A 173 3.50 5.36 -8.15
C VAL A 173 4.19 6.70 -7.89
N PRO A 174 3.46 7.74 -7.43
CA PRO A 174 4.04 9.08 -7.31
C PRO A 174 4.97 9.27 -6.13
N THR A 175 4.91 8.41 -5.11
CA THR A 175 5.69 8.57 -3.88
C THR A 175 6.48 7.32 -3.53
N ARG A 176 7.58 7.52 -2.81
CA ARG A 176 8.49 6.46 -2.38
C ARG A 176 7.84 5.54 -1.35
N GLU A 177 7.08 6.13 -0.45
CA GLU A 177 6.36 5.43 0.61
C GLU A 177 5.30 4.49 0.03
N LEU A 178 4.58 4.96 -0.99
CA LEU A 178 3.61 4.12 -1.71
C LEU A 178 4.32 2.99 -2.46
N ALA A 179 5.47 3.25 -3.09
CA ALA A 179 6.25 2.20 -3.75
C ALA A 179 6.66 1.09 -2.78
N LEU A 180 7.14 1.45 -1.60
CA LEU A 180 7.50 0.48 -0.56
C LEU A 180 6.29 -0.31 -0.06
N GLN A 181 5.15 0.36 0.15
CA GLN A 181 3.93 -0.31 0.59
C GLN A 181 3.42 -1.29 -0.46
N VAL A 182 3.31 -0.87 -1.72
CA VAL A 182 2.84 -1.72 -2.81
C VAL A 182 3.78 -2.90 -3.04
N SER A 183 5.11 -2.69 -2.92
CA SER A 183 6.08 -3.78 -3.04
C SER A 183 5.94 -4.82 -1.93
N GLN A 184 5.70 -4.39 -0.70
CA GLN A 184 5.45 -5.31 0.42
C GLN A 184 4.19 -6.14 0.18
N ILE A 185 3.09 -5.52 -0.28
CA ILE A 185 1.86 -6.22 -0.63
C ILE A 185 2.13 -7.23 -1.75
N CYS A 186 2.83 -6.81 -2.81
CA CYS A 186 3.16 -7.67 -3.93
C CYS A 186 3.99 -8.89 -3.50
N ILE A 187 5.00 -8.71 -2.66
CA ILE A 187 5.83 -9.77 -2.10
C ILE A 187 4.99 -10.74 -1.25
N GLN A 188 4.11 -10.21 -0.40
CA GLN A 188 3.28 -11.03 0.48
C GLN A 188 2.26 -11.86 -0.32
N VAL A 189 1.61 -11.26 -1.31
CA VAL A 189 0.63 -11.95 -2.17
C VAL A 189 1.31 -13.00 -3.05
N SER A 190 2.55 -12.77 -3.50
CA SER A 190 3.30 -13.70 -4.35
C SER A 190 4.15 -14.72 -3.61
N LYS A 191 4.13 -14.76 -2.28
CA LYS A 191 5.08 -15.54 -1.48
C LYS A 191 5.07 -17.05 -1.74
N HIS A 192 3.92 -17.60 -2.15
CA HIS A 192 3.78 -19.00 -2.51
C HIS A 192 4.07 -19.31 -3.99
N MET A 193 4.20 -18.26 -4.80
CA MET A 193 4.52 -18.37 -6.24
C MET A 193 6.03 -18.56 -6.47
N GLY A 194 6.63 -19.59 -5.93
CA GLY A 194 8.08 -19.81 -5.90
C GLY A 194 8.87 -19.24 -7.08
N GLY A 195 9.73 -18.23 -6.83
CA GLY A 195 10.60 -17.63 -7.85
C GLY A 195 10.18 -16.25 -8.38
N VAL A 196 9.01 -15.70 -8.03
CA VAL A 196 8.67 -14.33 -8.41
C VAL A 196 9.62 -13.35 -7.70
N LYS A 197 10.30 -12.52 -8.49
CA LYS A 197 11.22 -11.49 -7.99
C LYS A 197 10.59 -10.11 -8.15
N VAL A 198 10.35 -9.45 -7.02
CA VAL A 198 9.76 -8.11 -6.94
C VAL A 198 10.80 -7.12 -6.45
N MET A 199 10.93 -6.01 -7.14
CA MET A 199 11.86 -4.94 -6.78
C MET A 199 11.13 -3.61 -6.62
N ALA A 200 11.38 -2.92 -5.50
CA ALA A 200 11.03 -1.51 -5.35
C ALA A 200 12.24 -0.65 -5.70
N THR A 201 12.05 0.37 -6.56
CA THR A 201 13.10 1.34 -6.89
C THR A 201 12.58 2.77 -6.83
N THR A 202 13.22 3.60 -6.01
CA THR A 202 12.78 4.96 -5.74
C THR A 202 13.97 5.93 -5.70
N GLY A 203 13.74 7.19 -6.07
CA GLY A 203 14.77 8.22 -5.90
C GLY A 203 15.17 8.37 -4.43
N GLY A 204 16.43 8.79 -4.17
CA GLY A 204 16.94 9.00 -2.80
C GLY A 204 17.46 7.75 -2.10
N THR A 205 17.40 6.58 -2.73
CA THR A 205 18.15 5.38 -2.35
C THR A 205 19.44 5.29 -3.17
N ASN A 206 20.36 4.43 -2.76
CA ASN A 206 21.62 4.23 -3.48
C ASN A 206 21.36 3.67 -4.89
N LEU A 207 21.82 4.37 -5.91
CA LEU A 207 21.65 3.95 -7.30
C LEU A 207 22.42 2.65 -7.61
N ARG A 208 23.59 2.47 -7.00
CA ARG A 208 24.43 1.28 -7.20
C ARG A 208 23.72 0.01 -6.74
N ASP A 209 22.99 0.07 -5.65
CA ASP A 209 22.23 -1.08 -5.14
C ASP A 209 21.11 -1.45 -6.11
N ASP A 210 20.43 -0.46 -6.71
CA ASP A 210 19.41 -0.71 -7.72
C ASP A 210 20.00 -1.33 -9.00
N ILE A 211 21.20 -0.89 -9.42
CA ILE A 211 21.93 -1.48 -10.56
C ILE A 211 22.27 -2.95 -10.29
N LEU A 212 22.82 -3.25 -9.12
CA LEU A 212 23.16 -4.63 -8.74
C LEU A 212 21.94 -5.55 -8.67
N ARG A 213 20.81 -5.05 -8.18
CA ARG A 213 19.56 -5.83 -8.15
C ARG A 213 18.99 -6.10 -9.55
N LEU A 214 19.17 -5.18 -10.48
CA LEU A 214 18.70 -5.33 -11.87
C LEU A 214 19.65 -6.17 -12.73
N ASP A 215 20.86 -6.45 -12.26
CA ASP A 215 21.76 -7.43 -12.87
C ASP A 215 21.30 -8.87 -12.58
N GLU A 216 20.49 -9.04 -11.53
CA GLU A 216 19.79 -10.29 -11.24
C GLU A 216 18.41 -10.30 -11.95
N THR A 217 17.75 -11.48 -11.96
CA THR A 217 16.38 -11.62 -12.47
C THR A 217 15.40 -10.80 -11.64
N VAL A 218 14.65 -9.91 -12.27
CA VAL A 218 13.53 -9.18 -11.68
C VAL A 218 12.33 -9.29 -12.62
N HIS A 219 11.17 -9.72 -12.10
CA HIS A 219 9.94 -9.88 -12.89
C HIS A 219 9.00 -8.66 -12.77
N VAL A 220 8.91 -8.08 -11.58
CA VAL A 220 8.02 -6.95 -11.27
C VAL A 220 8.83 -5.82 -10.67
N VAL A 221 8.74 -4.63 -11.27
CA VAL A 221 9.36 -3.42 -10.73
C VAL A 221 8.28 -2.44 -10.30
N ILE A 222 8.34 -2.00 -9.03
CA ILE A 222 7.47 -0.99 -8.46
C ILE A 222 8.31 0.27 -8.23
N ALA A 223 7.98 1.36 -8.90
CA ALA A 223 8.90 2.48 -9.02
C ALA A 223 8.26 3.86 -8.93
N THR A 224 9.07 4.84 -8.57
CA THR A 224 8.75 6.26 -8.82
C THR A 224 9.28 6.69 -10.19
N PRO A 225 8.58 7.60 -10.91
CA PRO A 225 8.88 7.91 -12.33
C PRO A 225 10.35 8.26 -12.61
N GLY A 226 10.92 9.19 -11.85
CA GLY A 226 12.26 9.68 -12.13
C GLY A 226 13.35 8.63 -11.98
N ARG A 227 13.25 7.73 -11.00
CA ARG A 227 14.27 6.68 -10.78
C ARG A 227 14.20 5.59 -11.86
N ILE A 228 13.02 5.11 -12.19
CA ILE A 228 12.90 4.06 -13.22
C ILE A 228 13.33 4.60 -14.59
N LEU A 229 12.96 5.82 -14.92
CA LEU A 229 13.38 6.47 -16.17
C LEU A 229 14.89 6.63 -16.24
N ASP A 230 15.57 7.03 -15.16
CA ASP A 230 17.03 7.10 -15.09
C ASP A 230 17.69 5.72 -15.32
N LEU A 231 17.15 4.65 -14.72
CA LEU A 231 17.64 3.28 -14.91
C LEU A 231 17.42 2.77 -16.35
N ILE A 232 16.30 3.13 -16.98
CA ILE A 232 16.03 2.81 -18.39
C ILE A 232 17.01 3.54 -19.31
N LYS A 233 17.19 4.85 -19.12
CA LYS A 233 18.14 5.67 -19.92
C LYS A 233 19.57 5.17 -19.82
N LYS A 234 19.96 4.65 -18.68
CA LYS A 234 21.29 4.03 -18.46
C LYS A 234 21.39 2.61 -19.04
N GLY A 235 20.34 2.07 -19.63
CA GLY A 235 20.30 0.71 -20.18
C GLY A 235 20.32 -0.40 -19.11
N VAL A 236 20.18 -0.05 -17.83
CA VAL A 236 20.18 -0.99 -16.70
C VAL A 236 18.83 -1.70 -16.59
N ALA A 237 17.74 -0.95 -16.61
CA ALA A 237 16.38 -1.53 -16.60
C ALA A 237 15.97 -1.87 -18.03
N LYS A 238 15.93 -3.17 -18.36
CA LYS A 238 15.52 -3.68 -19.69
C LYS A 238 14.02 -3.89 -19.71
N VAL A 239 13.28 -2.95 -20.30
CA VAL A 239 11.80 -2.92 -20.27
C VAL A 239 11.14 -3.41 -21.57
N SER A 240 11.90 -3.95 -22.51
CA SER A 240 11.38 -4.44 -23.81
C SER A 240 10.36 -5.58 -23.69
N GLN A 241 10.40 -6.34 -22.59
CA GLN A 241 9.50 -7.45 -22.31
C GLN A 241 8.33 -7.08 -21.39
N VAL A 242 8.17 -5.81 -21.04
CA VAL A 242 7.07 -5.34 -20.20
C VAL A 242 5.76 -5.44 -20.96
N GLN A 243 4.86 -6.27 -20.45
CA GLN A 243 3.54 -6.52 -21.02
C GLN A 243 2.44 -5.72 -20.35
N MET A 244 2.66 -5.33 -19.10
CA MET A 244 1.69 -4.58 -18.28
C MET A 244 2.36 -3.42 -17.56
N ILE A 245 1.75 -2.25 -17.65
CA ILE A 245 2.10 -1.11 -16.82
C ILE A 245 0.90 -0.63 -16.03
N VAL A 246 1.09 -0.44 -14.73
CA VAL A 246 0.09 0.10 -13.81
C VAL A 246 0.49 1.53 -13.43
N LEU A 247 -0.45 2.45 -13.50
CA LEU A 247 -0.34 3.82 -13.01
C LEU A 247 -1.28 3.98 -11.82
N ASP A 248 -0.74 3.92 -10.61
CA ASP A 248 -1.55 4.15 -9.40
C ASP A 248 -1.40 5.61 -8.94
N GLU A 249 -2.50 6.19 -8.48
CA GLU A 249 -2.63 7.63 -8.23
C GLU A 249 -2.26 8.49 -9.45
N ALA A 250 -2.88 8.12 -10.59
CA ALA A 250 -2.59 8.69 -11.89
C ALA A 250 -2.81 10.21 -11.97
N ASP A 251 -3.73 10.77 -11.19
CA ASP A 251 -3.93 12.22 -11.07
C ASP A 251 -2.65 12.95 -10.66
N LYS A 252 -1.82 12.34 -9.79
CA LYS A 252 -0.52 12.90 -9.42
C LYS A 252 0.57 12.58 -10.45
N LEU A 253 0.63 11.36 -10.97
CA LEU A 253 1.60 10.96 -11.98
C LEU A 253 1.45 11.76 -13.29
N LEU A 254 0.26 12.26 -13.58
CA LEU A 254 -0.07 13.05 -14.77
C LEU A 254 -0.22 14.56 -14.47
N SER A 255 0.26 14.99 -13.28
CA SER A 255 0.43 16.40 -12.98
C SER A 255 1.58 17.01 -13.81
N GLN A 256 1.66 18.35 -13.85
CA GLN A 256 2.69 19.07 -14.58
C GLN A 256 4.13 18.64 -14.23
N ASP A 257 4.34 18.17 -12.97
CA ASP A 257 5.65 17.76 -12.48
C ASP A 257 6.14 16.44 -13.10
N PHE A 258 5.23 15.52 -13.46
CA PHE A 258 5.57 14.15 -13.85
C PHE A 258 5.10 13.75 -15.24
N VAL A 259 4.15 14.48 -15.86
CA VAL A 259 3.56 14.08 -17.13
C VAL A 259 4.59 13.83 -18.21
N GLN A 260 5.58 14.69 -18.36
CA GLN A 260 6.63 14.53 -19.36
C GLN A 260 7.48 13.26 -19.12
N MET A 261 7.79 12.94 -17.84
CA MET A 261 8.49 11.71 -17.49
C MET A 261 7.66 10.48 -17.82
N MET A 262 6.35 10.54 -17.65
CA MET A 262 5.44 9.44 -17.96
C MET A 262 5.33 9.22 -19.47
N GLU A 263 5.23 10.28 -20.27
CA GLU A 263 5.26 10.23 -21.73
C GLU A 263 6.57 9.60 -22.24
N GLU A 264 7.69 10.06 -21.71
CA GLU A 264 9.02 9.53 -22.06
C GLU A 264 9.13 8.05 -21.64
N LEU A 265 8.71 7.67 -20.44
CA LEU A 265 8.75 6.30 -19.95
C LEU A 265 7.94 5.37 -20.88
N LEU A 266 6.74 5.78 -21.29
CA LEU A 266 5.91 4.99 -22.20
C LEU A 266 6.54 4.79 -23.56
N SER A 267 7.39 5.72 -24.02
CA SER A 267 8.08 5.62 -25.31
C SER A 267 9.09 4.47 -25.37
N TYR A 268 9.60 4.02 -24.21
CA TYR A 268 10.53 2.88 -24.11
C TYR A 268 9.82 1.52 -24.06
N LEU A 269 8.51 1.50 -23.79
CA LEU A 269 7.73 0.26 -23.67
C LEU A 269 7.20 -0.20 -25.02
N HIS A 270 6.96 -1.50 -25.15
CA HIS A 270 6.33 -2.07 -26.33
C HIS A 270 4.94 -1.45 -26.58
N LYS A 271 4.54 -1.27 -27.84
CA LYS A 271 3.25 -0.64 -28.18
C LYS A 271 2.03 -1.49 -27.78
N GLN A 272 2.18 -2.81 -27.77
CA GLN A 272 1.12 -3.76 -27.38
C GLN A 272 1.14 -4.09 -25.89
N ARG A 273 1.50 -3.12 -25.04
CA ARG A 273 1.38 -3.24 -23.57
C ARG A 273 -0.05 -2.99 -23.13
N GLN A 274 -0.43 -3.60 -22.04
CA GLN A 274 -1.65 -3.26 -21.31
C GLN A 274 -1.37 -2.12 -20.32
N ILE A 275 -2.28 -1.15 -20.26
CA ILE A 275 -2.21 -0.03 -19.31
C ILE A 275 -3.37 -0.14 -18.32
N LEU A 276 -3.05 -0.23 -17.02
CA LEU A 276 -4.02 -0.18 -15.94
C LEU A 276 -3.86 1.15 -15.20
N LEU A 277 -4.83 2.05 -15.32
CA LEU A 277 -4.82 3.38 -14.75
C LEU A 277 -5.81 3.48 -13.60
N TYR A 278 -5.32 3.72 -12.39
CA TYR A 278 -6.13 3.89 -11.18
C TYR A 278 -5.97 5.30 -10.61
N SER A 279 -7.08 5.96 -10.31
CA SER A 279 -7.09 7.31 -9.75
C SER A 279 -8.28 7.54 -8.83
N ALA A 280 -8.09 8.39 -7.82
CA ALA A 280 -9.21 8.87 -7.00
C ALA A 280 -9.89 10.08 -7.63
N THR A 281 -9.17 10.90 -8.38
CA THR A 281 -9.69 12.09 -9.07
C THR A 281 -9.40 11.99 -10.57
N PHE A 282 -10.15 12.76 -11.37
CA PHE A 282 -10.07 12.67 -12.82
C PHE A 282 -9.93 14.06 -13.48
N PRO A 283 -8.79 14.74 -13.25
CA PRO A 283 -8.51 16.02 -13.87
C PRO A 283 -8.33 15.89 -15.39
N LEU A 284 -8.40 17.02 -16.09
CA LEU A 284 -8.25 17.08 -17.54
C LEU A 284 -6.94 16.45 -18.06
N SER A 285 -5.86 16.51 -17.26
CA SER A 285 -4.58 15.88 -17.61
C SER A 285 -4.69 14.36 -17.72
N VAL A 286 -5.42 13.70 -16.82
CA VAL A 286 -5.69 12.26 -16.86
C VAL A 286 -6.53 11.92 -18.09
N GLN A 287 -7.56 12.70 -18.39
CA GLN A 287 -8.39 12.50 -19.57
C GLN A 287 -7.60 12.63 -20.88
N LYS A 288 -6.74 13.64 -20.99
CA LYS A 288 -5.85 13.80 -22.16
C LYS A 288 -4.91 12.61 -22.34
N PHE A 289 -4.28 12.18 -21.27
CA PHE A 289 -3.37 11.03 -21.29
C PHE A 289 -4.10 9.74 -21.68
N MET A 290 -5.28 9.50 -21.11
CA MET A 290 -6.11 8.35 -21.44
C MET A 290 -6.40 8.30 -22.96
N ASN A 291 -6.88 9.42 -23.53
CA ASN A 291 -7.21 9.50 -24.96
C ASN A 291 -5.99 9.29 -25.87
N ALA A 292 -4.79 9.64 -25.41
CA ALA A 292 -3.56 9.50 -26.18
C ALA A 292 -2.96 8.07 -26.13
N HIS A 293 -3.08 7.36 -25.00
CA HIS A 293 -2.29 6.16 -24.73
C HIS A 293 -3.09 4.88 -24.50
N LEU A 294 -4.34 4.97 -24.01
CA LEU A 294 -5.17 3.80 -23.74
C LEU A 294 -5.98 3.39 -24.98
N GLN A 295 -6.08 2.07 -25.23
CA GLN A 295 -6.81 1.53 -26.37
C GLN A 295 -8.18 1.03 -25.94
N LYS A 296 -9.23 1.82 -26.18
CA LYS A 296 -10.61 1.48 -25.81
C LYS A 296 -10.70 0.94 -24.37
N PRO A 297 -10.24 1.72 -23.38
CA PRO A 297 -10.18 1.25 -22.00
C PRO A 297 -11.56 0.88 -21.49
N TYR A 298 -11.59 -0.12 -20.60
CA TYR A 298 -12.77 -0.38 -19.79
C TYR A 298 -12.81 0.64 -18.65
N GLU A 299 -13.88 1.41 -18.61
CA GLU A 299 -14.05 2.45 -17.60
C GLU A 299 -14.81 1.91 -16.40
N ILE A 300 -14.20 1.97 -15.23
CA ILE A 300 -14.79 1.64 -13.95
C ILE A 300 -14.94 2.93 -13.16
N ASN A 301 -16.16 3.25 -12.75
CA ASN A 301 -16.42 4.43 -11.95
C ASN A 301 -17.20 4.05 -10.68
N LEU A 302 -16.48 3.88 -9.56
CA LEU A 302 -17.06 3.63 -8.25
C LEU A 302 -17.05 4.89 -7.37
N MET A 303 -17.19 6.06 -7.99
CA MET A 303 -17.19 7.37 -7.35
C MET A 303 -18.57 8.02 -7.47
N GLU A 304 -19.62 7.32 -7.00
CA GLU A 304 -20.97 7.88 -7.00
C GLU A 304 -21.07 9.14 -6.14
N GLU A 305 -20.26 9.22 -5.09
CA GLU A 305 -20.13 10.39 -4.23
C GLU A 305 -18.64 10.72 -4.04
N LEU A 306 -18.27 12.00 -4.12
CA LEU A 306 -16.91 12.46 -3.86
C LEU A 306 -16.54 12.31 -2.37
N THR A 307 -17.53 12.23 -1.49
CA THR A 307 -17.33 12.11 -0.05
C THR A 307 -16.98 10.68 0.37
N LEU A 308 -16.11 10.56 1.35
CA LEU A 308 -15.72 9.28 1.95
C LEU A 308 -16.84 8.83 2.90
N LYS A 309 -17.59 7.79 2.52
CA LYS A 309 -18.52 7.13 3.43
C LYS A 309 -17.71 6.59 4.63
N GLY A 310 -18.22 6.79 5.83
CA GLY A 310 -17.55 6.38 7.06
C GLY A 310 -16.54 7.37 7.65
N VAL A 311 -16.26 8.51 7.02
CA VAL A 311 -15.46 9.58 7.64
C VAL A 311 -16.35 10.73 8.06
N THR A 312 -16.54 10.89 9.37
CA THR A 312 -17.26 12.04 9.94
C THR A 312 -16.34 13.26 9.96
N GLN A 313 -16.86 14.40 9.47
CA GLN A 313 -16.07 15.60 9.24
C GLN A 313 -16.59 16.77 10.09
N TYR A 314 -15.69 17.39 10.85
CA TYR A 314 -16.00 18.56 11.66
C TYR A 314 -14.97 19.66 11.46
N TYR A 315 -15.36 20.93 11.76
CA TYR A 315 -14.40 22.02 11.89
C TYR A 315 -14.49 22.70 13.26
N ALA A 316 -13.36 23.21 13.72
CA ALA A 316 -13.26 24.10 14.86
C ALA A 316 -12.75 25.47 14.37
N TYR A 317 -13.52 26.53 14.62
CA TYR A 317 -13.11 27.88 14.27
C TYR A 317 -12.19 28.43 15.36
N VAL A 318 -10.92 28.69 15.01
CA VAL A 318 -9.86 29.08 15.96
C VAL A 318 -8.91 30.10 15.35
N THR A 319 -8.26 30.90 16.19
CA THR A 319 -7.11 31.70 15.76
C THR A 319 -5.84 30.85 15.69
N GLU A 320 -4.82 31.30 14.95
CA GLU A 320 -3.52 30.58 14.88
C GLU A 320 -2.93 30.27 16.26
N ARG A 321 -3.03 31.23 17.21
CA ARG A 321 -2.52 31.06 18.58
C ARG A 321 -3.29 30.00 19.38
N GLN A 322 -4.56 29.80 19.07
CA GLN A 322 -5.43 28.83 19.74
C GLN A 322 -5.29 27.41 19.18
N LYS A 323 -4.73 27.21 17.99
CA LYS A 323 -4.64 25.89 17.34
C LYS A 323 -3.99 24.83 18.24
N VAL A 324 -2.86 25.15 18.91
CA VAL A 324 -2.17 24.18 19.77
C VAL A 324 -3.00 23.85 21.01
N HIS A 325 -3.68 24.84 21.60
CA HIS A 325 -4.58 24.61 22.73
C HIS A 325 -5.79 23.76 22.33
N CYS A 326 -6.39 24.05 21.17
CA CYS A 326 -7.48 23.25 20.62
C CYS A 326 -7.02 21.80 20.40
N LEU A 327 -5.84 21.59 19.79
CA LEU A 327 -5.27 20.26 19.58
C LEU A 327 -5.07 19.50 20.91
N ASN A 328 -4.57 20.14 21.95
CA ASN A 328 -4.44 19.54 23.28
C ASN A 328 -5.80 19.12 23.86
N THR A 329 -6.82 19.96 23.68
CA THR A 329 -8.21 19.64 24.08
C THR A 329 -8.76 18.41 23.30
N LEU A 330 -8.46 18.33 21.99
CA LEU A 330 -8.84 17.16 21.19
C LEU A 330 -8.17 15.88 21.70
N PHE A 331 -6.87 15.92 22.00
CA PHE A 331 -6.15 14.77 22.54
C PHE A 331 -6.70 14.28 23.88
N SER A 332 -7.19 15.19 24.72
CA SER A 332 -7.78 14.82 26.03
C SER A 332 -9.21 14.30 25.94
N ARG A 333 -9.96 14.66 24.89
CA ARG A 333 -11.40 14.29 24.74
C ARG A 333 -11.66 13.15 23.81
N LEU A 334 -10.77 12.94 22.80
CA LEU A 334 -10.97 11.91 21.77
C LEU A 334 -10.30 10.59 22.16
N GLN A 335 -10.96 9.50 21.80
CA GLN A 335 -10.35 8.17 21.87
C GLN A 335 -9.55 7.90 20.59
N ILE A 336 -8.27 8.28 20.61
CA ILE A 336 -7.37 8.16 19.47
C ILE A 336 -6.58 6.85 19.55
N ASN A 337 -6.72 5.99 18.55
CA ASN A 337 -5.81 4.86 18.38
C ASN A 337 -4.50 5.36 17.76
N GLN A 338 -4.56 5.87 16.55
CA GLN A 338 -3.52 6.67 15.92
C GLN A 338 -4.10 7.88 15.22
N SER A 339 -3.35 8.99 15.18
CA SER A 339 -3.74 10.18 14.43
C SER A 339 -2.68 10.62 13.43
N ILE A 340 -3.14 11.22 12.33
CA ILE A 340 -2.29 11.95 11.39
C ILE A 340 -2.69 13.42 11.42
N ILE A 341 -1.70 14.29 11.58
CA ILE A 341 -1.89 15.76 11.75
C ILE A 341 -1.17 16.45 10.58
N PHE A 342 -1.94 17.16 9.76
CA PHE A 342 -1.41 17.81 8.56
C PHE A 342 -1.08 19.27 8.77
N CYS A 343 0.14 19.66 8.35
CA CYS A 343 0.61 21.02 8.25
C CYS A 343 1.04 21.36 6.82
N ASN A 344 0.94 22.64 6.45
CA ASN A 344 1.24 23.12 5.10
C ASN A 344 2.74 23.36 4.83
N SER A 345 3.61 23.29 5.85
CA SER A 345 5.06 23.46 5.67
C SER A 345 5.90 22.58 6.60
N SER A 346 7.11 22.21 6.13
CA SER A 346 8.06 21.39 6.90
C SER A 346 8.45 22.02 8.24
N GLN A 347 8.65 23.33 8.28
CA GLN A 347 8.97 24.05 9.54
C GLN A 347 7.84 23.94 10.56
N ARG A 348 6.58 24.10 10.11
CA ARG A 348 5.42 23.93 10.99
C ARG A 348 5.28 22.51 11.52
N VAL A 349 5.60 21.51 10.68
CA VAL A 349 5.61 20.09 11.07
C VAL A 349 6.57 19.85 12.24
N GLU A 350 7.82 20.32 12.13
CA GLU A 350 8.83 20.15 13.18
C GLU A 350 8.46 20.89 14.48
N LEU A 351 8.02 22.13 14.35
CA LEU A 351 7.60 22.95 15.50
C LEU A 351 6.39 22.36 16.22
N LEU A 352 5.40 21.87 15.46
CA LEU A 352 4.20 21.27 16.03
C LEU A 352 4.54 19.95 16.72
N ALA A 353 5.33 19.08 16.10
CA ALA A 353 5.75 17.82 16.69
C ALA A 353 6.50 18.04 18.02
N LYS A 354 7.40 19.05 18.07
CA LYS A 354 8.07 19.45 19.31
C LYS A 354 7.08 19.89 20.38
N LYS A 355 6.07 20.69 20.00
CA LYS A 355 5.03 21.16 20.94
C LYS A 355 4.18 20.00 21.47
N ILE A 356 3.76 19.07 20.61
CA ILE A 356 3.00 17.88 21.01
C ILE A 356 3.81 17.02 22.00
N SER A 357 5.11 16.83 21.74
CA SER A 357 6.01 16.11 22.67
C SER A 357 6.17 16.82 24.00
N GLN A 358 6.25 18.16 24.01
CA GLN A 358 6.27 18.98 25.24
C GLN A 358 4.99 18.87 26.06
N LEU A 359 3.84 18.61 25.42
CA LEU A 359 2.56 18.35 26.08
C LEU A 359 2.46 16.91 26.64
N GLY A 360 3.47 16.08 26.46
CA GLY A 360 3.53 14.71 26.99
C GLY A 360 2.98 13.62 26.05
N TYR A 361 2.64 13.95 24.79
CA TYR A 361 2.14 12.97 23.84
C TYR A 361 3.25 12.42 22.95
N SER A 362 3.24 11.09 22.69
CA SER A 362 4.15 10.48 21.73
C SER A 362 3.85 10.99 20.32
N CYS A 363 4.88 11.50 19.64
CA CYS A 363 4.71 12.14 18.34
C CYS A 363 5.93 11.92 17.44
N PHE A 364 5.70 11.38 16.27
CA PHE A 364 6.66 11.38 15.16
C PHE A 364 6.33 12.49 14.16
N TYR A 365 7.28 12.83 13.31
CA TYR A 365 7.06 13.76 12.22
C TYR A 365 7.72 13.29 10.93
N ILE A 366 7.15 13.69 9.78
CA ILE A 366 7.67 13.34 8.46
C ILE A 366 7.40 14.44 7.43
N HIS A 367 8.42 14.81 6.65
CA HIS A 367 8.32 15.79 5.56
C HIS A 367 9.43 15.60 4.51
N ALA A 368 9.29 16.26 3.35
CA ALA A 368 10.16 16.06 2.18
C ALA A 368 11.65 16.39 2.41
N LYS A 369 11.97 17.29 3.36
CA LYS A 369 13.35 17.71 3.64
C LYS A 369 14.14 16.70 4.49
N MET A 370 13.48 15.68 5.06
CA MET A 370 14.16 14.62 5.81
C MET A 370 14.91 13.68 4.87
N ARG A 371 16.01 13.08 5.37
CA ARG A 371 16.71 11.99 4.66
C ARG A 371 15.78 10.82 4.46
N GLN A 372 15.88 10.14 3.31
CA GLN A 372 14.97 9.05 2.95
C GLN A 372 15.00 7.91 3.97
N GLU A 373 16.15 7.54 4.47
CA GLU A 373 16.31 6.50 5.50
C GLU A 373 15.49 6.81 6.76
N HIS A 374 15.55 8.07 7.23
CA HIS A 374 14.76 8.50 8.38
C HIS A 374 13.26 8.48 8.08
N ARG A 375 12.86 8.87 6.86
CA ARG A 375 11.45 8.81 6.44
C ARG A 375 10.94 7.38 6.43
N ASN A 376 11.72 6.46 5.87
CA ASN A 376 11.38 5.04 5.83
C ASN A 376 11.23 4.46 7.25
N ARG A 377 12.15 4.81 8.16
CA ARG A 377 12.09 4.39 9.55
C ARG A 377 10.85 4.92 10.25
N VAL A 378 10.59 6.23 10.18
CA VAL A 378 9.40 6.85 10.78
C VAL A 378 8.12 6.22 10.24
N PHE A 379 8.05 5.96 8.95
CA PHE A 379 6.90 5.30 8.33
C PHE A 379 6.70 3.88 8.87
N HIS A 380 7.78 3.09 8.92
CA HIS A 380 7.74 1.72 9.44
C HIS A 380 7.33 1.70 10.91
N ASP A 381 7.95 2.55 11.73
CA ASP A 381 7.71 2.61 13.17
C ASP A 381 6.27 3.07 13.49
N PHE A 382 5.76 4.07 12.75
CA PHE A 382 4.38 4.52 12.90
C PHE A 382 3.37 3.45 12.45
N ARG A 383 3.62 2.75 11.34
CA ARG A 383 2.77 1.64 10.87
C ARG A 383 2.70 0.49 11.88
N ASN A 384 3.78 0.23 12.59
CA ASN A 384 3.87 -0.81 13.62
C ASN A 384 3.33 -0.35 14.99
N GLY A 385 2.73 0.83 15.08
CA GLY A 385 2.08 1.33 16.29
C GLY A 385 3.03 1.86 17.36
N LEU A 386 4.31 2.07 17.07
CA LEU A 386 5.29 2.57 18.04
C LEU A 386 5.04 4.02 18.45
N CYS A 387 4.18 4.74 17.75
CA CYS A 387 3.80 6.11 18.05
C CYS A 387 2.32 6.34 17.76
N ARG A 388 1.66 7.17 18.59
CA ARG A 388 0.24 7.47 18.44
C ARG A 388 -0.03 8.60 17.45
N ASN A 389 0.86 9.60 17.35
CA ASN A 389 0.60 10.79 16.57
C ASN A 389 1.70 11.00 15.53
N LEU A 390 1.31 11.26 14.30
CA LEU A 390 2.22 11.59 13.20
C LEU A 390 1.89 12.98 12.67
N VAL A 391 2.85 13.91 12.74
CA VAL A 391 2.73 15.22 12.09
C VAL A 391 3.42 15.18 10.74
N CYS A 392 2.73 15.61 9.69
CA CYS A 392 3.28 15.53 8.34
C CYS A 392 2.83 16.66 7.41
N THR A 393 3.50 16.78 6.28
CA THR A 393 3.03 17.55 5.11
C THR A 393 2.26 16.66 4.15
N ASP A 394 1.72 17.23 3.06
CA ASP A 394 1.00 16.52 2.00
C ASP A 394 1.81 15.41 1.30
N LEU A 395 3.10 15.32 1.54
CA LEU A 395 3.91 14.18 1.13
C LEU A 395 3.31 12.84 1.59
N PHE A 396 2.65 12.86 2.75
CA PHE A 396 2.08 11.68 3.41
C PHE A 396 0.57 11.51 3.12
N THR A 397 0.05 12.16 2.06
CA THR A 397 -1.39 12.15 1.78
C THR A 397 -1.85 11.06 0.83
N ARG A 398 -0.95 10.39 0.11
CA ARG A 398 -1.36 9.51 -1.00
C ARG A 398 -0.94 8.07 -0.79
N GLY A 399 -1.87 7.15 -1.05
CA GLY A 399 -1.65 5.71 -1.14
C GLY A 399 -1.24 4.99 0.15
N ILE A 400 -0.82 5.70 1.18
CA ILE A 400 -0.33 5.12 2.43
C ILE A 400 -1.50 4.59 3.25
N ASP A 401 -1.39 3.33 3.63
CA ASP A 401 -2.40 2.63 4.39
C ASP A 401 -1.89 2.26 5.78
N ILE A 402 -2.56 2.79 6.80
CA ILE A 402 -2.30 2.48 8.20
C ILE A 402 -3.64 2.27 8.89
N GLN A 403 -3.99 1.01 9.12
CA GLN A 403 -5.31 0.61 9.60
C GLN A 403 -5.67 1.16 11.00
N ALA A 404 -4.66 1.45 11.82
CA ALA A 404 -4.87 1.97 13.18
C ALA A 404 -5.24 3.46 13.22
N VAL A 405 -5.16 4.18 12.10
CA VAL A 405 -5.48 5.62 12.05
C VAL A 405 -6.99 5.79 12.01
N ASN A 406 -7.56 6.26 13.12
CA ASN A 406 -8.97 6.57 13.26
C ASN A 406 -9.27 8.08 13.29
N VAL A 407 -8.26 8.94 13.47
CA VAL A 407 -8.43 10.39 13.52
C VAL A 407 -7.44 11.09 12.58
N VAL A 408 -7.94 11.99 11.75
CA VAL A 408 -7.13 12.92 10.94
C VAL A 408 -7.41 14.35 11.39
N ILE A 409 -6.36 15.15 11.57
CA ILE A 409 -6.48 16.54 11.97
C ILE A 409 -5.80 17.40 10.91
N ASN A 410 -6.55 18.27 10.25
CA ASN A 410 -6.01 19.34 9.44
C ASN A 410 -5.66 20.53 10.37
N PHE A 411 -4.44 20.52 10.91
CA PHE A 411 -3.92 21.63 11.72
C PHE A 411 -3.81 22.90 10.87
N ASP A 412 -3.38 22.74 9.62
CA ASP A 412 -3.49 23.75 8.58
C ASP A 412 -4.46 23.24 7.51
N PHE A 413 -5.49 24.02 7.21
CA PHE A 413 -6.51 23.64 6.25
C PHE A 413 -5.97 23.67 4.82
N PRO A 414 -6.29 22.70 3.96
CA PRO A 414 -5.84 22.67 2.57
C PRO A 414 -6.63 23.67 1.72
N LYS A 415 -6.05 24.08 0.58
CA LYS A 415 -6.69 25.01 -0.36
C LYS A 415 -7.52 24.30 -1.43
N LEU A 416 -7.23 23.04 -1.71
CA LEU A 416 -7.84 22.26 -2.80
C LEU A 416 -8.64 21.08 -2.24
N GLY A 417 -9.83 20.84 -2.79
CA GLY A 417 -10.68 19.72 -2.41
C GLY A 417 -10.01 18.36 -2.62
N GLU A 418 -9.23 18.21 -3.69
CA GLU A 418 -8.44 17.01 -3.93
C GLU A 418 -7.44 16.73 -2.78
N THR A 419 -6.68 17.74 -2.35
CA THR A 419 -5.76 17.63 -1.21
C THR A 419 -6.53 17.29 0.06
N TYR A 420 -7.68 17.90 0.28
CA TYR A 420 -8.55 17.60 1.40
C TYR A 420 -8.97 16.14 1.43
N LEU A 421 -9.50 15.60 0.32
CA LEU A 421 -9.88 14.19 0.20
C LEU A 421 -8.71 13.23 0.46
N HIS A 422 -7.55 13.55 -0.09
CA HIS A 422 -6.35 12.73 0.14
C HIS A 422 -5.88 12.75 1.60
N ARG A 423 -6.05 13.86 2.31
CA ARG A 423 -5.73 13.93 3.75
C ARG A 423 -6.72 13.15 4.60
N ILE A 424 -8.02 13.43 4.48
CA ILE A 424 -9.03 12.78 5.32
C ILE A 424 -9.19 11.29 5.00
N GLY A 425 -8.92 10.88 3.77
CA GLY A 425 -8.89 9.48 3.34
C GLY A 425 -7.75 8.64 3.96
N ARG A 426 -7.06 9.15 4.97
CA ARG A 426 -6.13 8.35 5.80
C ARG A 426 -6.81 7.69 6.97
N SER A 427 -7.94 8.24 7.46
CA SER A 427 -8.84 7.56 8.39
C SER A 427 -9.97 6.84 7.64
N GLY A 428 -10.66 5.94 8.29
CA GLY A 428 -11.80 5.23 7.72
C GLY A 428 -11.47 4.34 6.52
N ARG A 429 -10.28 3.75 6.46
CA ARG A 429 -9.85 2.89 5.36
C ARG A 429 -10.43 1.49 5.46
N PHE A 430 -10.55 0.81 4.31
CA PHE A 430 -11.16 -0.53 4.19
C PHE A 430 -12.58 -0.61 4.76
N GLY A 431 -13.34 0.48 4.62
CA GLY A 431 -14.69 0.58 5.12
C GLY A 431 -14.83 0.83 6.62
N HIS A 432 -13.72 1.07 7.34
CA HIS A 432 -13.77 1.44 8.75
C HIS A 432 -14.21 2.89 8.94
N LEU A 433 -14.75 3.18 10.12
CA LEU A 433 -15.16 4.52 10.51
C LEU A 433 -13.95 5.38 10.87
N GLY A 434 -14.02 6.66 10.60
CA GLY A 434 -12.97 7.62 10.89
C GLY A 434 -13.49 9.02 11.18
N LEU A 435 -12.65 9.83 11.81
CA LEU A 435 -12.95 11.21 12.17
C LEU A 435 -11.95 12.16 11.53
N ALA A 436 -12.44 13.20 10.87
CA ALA A 436 -11.66 14.29 10.34
C ALA A 436 -12.00 15.61 11.05
N ILE A 437 -11.00 16.26 11.63
CA ILE A 437 -11.17 17.55 12.30
C ILE A 437 -10.32 18.61 11.61
N ASN A 438 -10.95 19.74 11.30
CA ASN A 438 -10.36 20.84 10.56
C ASN A 438 -10.24 22.07 11.47
N LEU A 439 -9.02 22.56 11.71
CA LEU A 439 -8.79 23.80 12.44
C LEU A 439 -8.84 24.96 11.44
N ILE A 440 -9.93 25.71 11.47
CA ILE A 440 -10.25 26.76 10.51
C ILE A 440 -9.95 28.14 11.13
N THR A 441 -9.13 28.93 10.45
CA THR A 441 -8.92 30.34 10.76
C THR A 441 -9.84 31.24 9.95
N TYR A 442 -9.83 32.53 10.24
CA TYR A 442 -10.58 33.51 9.46
C TYR A 442 -10.19 33.50 7.98
N ASP A 443 -8.93 33.28 7.67
CA ASP A 443 -8.42 33.25 6.31
C ASP A 443 -8.83 31.98 5.55
N ASP A 444 -9.10 30.88 6.26
CA ASP A 444 -9.47 29.59 5.67
C ASP A 444 -10.96 29.50 5.28
N ARG A 445 -11.81 30.44 5.71
CA ARG A 445 -13.28 30.36 5.53
C ARG A 445 -13.74 30.20 4.07
N PHE A 446 -13.04 30.86 3.16
CA PHE A 446 -13.35 30.77 1.72
C PHE A 446 -12.91 29.42 1.14
N ASN A 447 -11.77 28.88 1.60
CA ASN A 447 -11.31 27.56 1.22
C ASN A 447 -12.27 26.48 1.74
N LEU A 448 -12.77 26.61 2.98
CA LEU A 448 -13.78 25.71 3.53
C LEU A 448 -15.02 25.66 2.66
N LYS A 449 -15.62 26.82 2.35
CA LYS A 449 -16.82 26.91 1.50
C LYS A 449 -16.56 26.36 0.10
N GLY A 450 -15.43 26.71 -0.52
CA GLY A 450 -15.07 26.20 -1.85
C GLY A 450 -14.88 24.68 -1.88
N ILE A 451 -14.37 24.08 -0.81
CA ILE A 451 -14.22 22.63 -0.69
C ILE A 451 -15.58 21.96 -0.48
N GLU A 452 -16.45 22.51 0.36
CA GLU A 452 -17.82 22.02 0.54
C GLU A 452 -18.61 22.02 -0.79
N GLU A 453 -18.54 23.11 -1.54
CA GLU A 453 -19.19 23.25 -2.86
C GLU A 453 -18.62 22.26 -3.88
N GLN A 454 -17.27 22.12 -3.93
CA GLN A 454 -16.59 21.23 -4.86
C GLN A 454 -16.89 19.75 -4.59
N LEU A 455 -17.05 19.39 -3.32
CA LEU A 455 -17.25 17.99 -2.90
C LEU A 455 -18.71 17.64 -2.68
N GLY A 456 -19.63 18.63 -2.74
CA GLY A 456 -21.05 18.42 -2.48
C GLY A 456 -21.32 17.93 -1.05
N THR A 457 -20.51 18.34 -0.07
CA THR A 457 -20.60 17.91 1.33
C THR A 457 -20.65 19.11 2.27
N GLU A 458 -21.25 18.93 3.43
CA GLU A 458 -21.24 19.90 4.51
C GLU A 458 -20.26 19.45 5.60
N ILE A 459 -19.33 20.32 5.99
CA ILE A 459 -18.42 20.11 7.11
C ILE A 459 -19.00 20.84 8.31
N LYS A 460 -19.55 20.11 9.29
CA LYS A 460 -20.27 20.70 10.42
C LYS A 460 -19.31 21.29 11.48
N PRO A 461 -19.76 22.29 12.28
CA PRO A 461 -18.99 22.72 13.43
C PRO A 461 -18.85 21.57 14.43
N ILE A 462 -17.71 21.53 15.13
CA ILE A 462 -17.42 20.49 16.11
C ILE A 462 -18.44 20.56 17.28
N PRO A 463 -19.15 19.49 17.62
CA PRO A 463 -20.07 19.47 18.75
C PRO A 463 -19.31 19.46 20.08
N SER A 464 -19.99 19.75 21.18
CA SER A 464 -19.42 19.70 22.54
C SER A 464 -18.92 18.31 22.93
N SER A 465 -19.58 17.26 22.41
CA SER A 465 -19.18 15.85 22.55
C SER A 465 -19.33 15.14 21.22
N ILE A 466 -18.33 14.36 20.83
CA ILE A 466 -18.35 13.53 19.63
C ILE A 466 -18.63 12.10 20.04
N ASP A 467 -19.63 11.49 19.43
CA ASP A 467 -19.96 10.10 19.67
C ASP A 467 -18.82 9.19 19.22
N LYS A 468 -18.37 8.31 20.10
CA LYS A 468 -17.25 7.38 19.84
C LYS A 468 -17.60 6.38 18.76
N SER A 469 -18.85 5.97 18.62
CA SER A 469 -19.31 5.04 17.59
C SER A 469 -19.03 5.52 16.16
N LEU A 470 -18.83 6.85 15.96
CA LEU A 470 -18.54 7.44 14.67
C LEU A 470 -17.10 7.22 14.17
N TYR A 471 -16.15 6.85 15.06
CA TYR A 471 -14.73 6.75 14.69
C TYR A 471 -13.93 5.71 15.48
N VAL A 472 -14.52 5.06 16.45
CA VAL A 472 -13.95 3.92 17.17
C VAL A 472 -14.67 2.67 16.71
N ALA A 473 -13.91 1.70 16.23
CA ALA A 473 -14.48 0.45 15.76
C ALA A 473 -15.14 -0.32 16.92
N GLU A 474 -16.42 -0.62 16.78
CA GLU A 474 -17.08 -1.62 17.61
C GLU A 474 -16.76 -3.00 17.04
N TYR A 475 -16.32 -3.91 17.91
CA TYR A 475 -16.15 -5.31 17.54
C TYR A 475 -17.50 -6.01 17.65
N HIS A 476 -17.91 -6.76 16.63
CA HIS A 476 -19.00 -7.70 16.79
C HIS A 476 -18.56 -8.71 17.87
N SER A 477 -19.16 -8.63 19.04
CA SER A 477 -19.10 -9.74 19.99
C SER A 477 -19.80 -10.91 19.30
N GLU A 478 -19.11 -12.02 19.10
CA GLU A 478 -19.75 -13.32 18.86
C GLU A 478 -20.52 -13.68 20.14
N SER A 479 -21.65 -13.01 20.35
CA SER A 479 -22.58 -13.30 21.45
C SER A 479 -23.57 -14.36 21.00
N GLY A 480 -23.29 -15.56 21.35
CA GLY A 480 -24.13 -16.73 21.10
C GLY A 480 -23.91 -17.87 22.07
N GLU A 481 -23.29 -17.64 23.23
CA GLU A 481 -23.41 -18.61 24.34
C GLU A 481 -23.76 -17.85 25.63
N GLU A 482 -25.06 -17.83 25.93
CA GLU A 482 -25.55 -17.63 27.28
C GLU A 482 -25.02 -18.77 28.17
N VAL A 483 -23.99 -18.47 28.94
CA VAL A 483 -23.71 -19.30 30.13
C VAL A 483 -24.77 -18.95 31.15
N LYS A 484 -25.80 -19.77 31.24
CA LYS A 484 -26.74 -19.78 32.37
C LYS A 484 -26.02 -20.21 33.66
N PRO A 485 -26.40 -19.62 34.79
CA PRO A 485 -25.73 -19.73 36.08
C PRO A 485 -25.67 -21.13 36.65
#